data_b7c402d484c7d59dd0a86c5875d7d42e
#
_entry.id   b7c402d484c7d59dd0a86c5875d7d42e
#
_cell.length_a   1.000
_cell.length_b   1.000
_cell.length_c   1.000
_cell.angle_alpha   90.00
_cell.angle_beta   90.00
_cell.angle_gamma   90.00
#
_symmetry.space_group_name_H-M   'P 1'
#
loop_
_entity.id
_entity.type
_entity.pdbx_description
1 polymer ?
#
loop_
_entity_poly.entity_id
_entity_poly.type
_entity_poly.pdbx_seq_one_letter_code
_entity_poly.pdbx_strand_id
1 'polypeptide(L)'
;NGIPVVQARSSGRAIAVVDLPLDARGVVAGKGRGWVRNIDSDSIPAEADIAALVRDATASVASRVNQPIAQLREPMFRRGEEYALGHLIADAQRAAGQADVSVMNNGGIRADLQAGTVTYGALFEIAPFGNVLYRVTARGDALRAYFERMYDGQRAPRVHVSGITLTWDGAKPAGQRLVGARFAEGTPLDDAKEYQMVLSDFMLNGGDG
;
A
#
# COMPACT_ATOMS: atom_id res chain seq x y z
N ASN A 1 12.95 31.78 1.94
CA ASN A 1 12.91 32.08 0.51
C ASN A 1 11.57 32.63 0.02
N GLY A 2 10.53 32.71 0.87
CA GLY A 2 9.24 33.34 0.53
C GLY A 2 8.37 32.63 -0.50
N ILE A 3 8.76 31.43 -0.95
CA ILE A 3 7.96 30.61 -1.86
C ILE A 3 6.92 29.86 -1.04
N PRO A 4 5.59 30.06 -1.28
CA PRO A 4 4.57 29.29 -0.62
C PRO A 4 4.61 27.83 -1.09
N VAL A 5 4.62 26.89 -0.15
CA VAL A 5 4.48 25.46 -0.41
C VAL A 5 3.18 25.03 0.24
N VAL A 6 2.25 24.51 -0.56
CA VAL A 6 0.95 24.03 -0.09
C VAL A 6 0.69 22.63 -0.65
N GLN A 7 0.07 21.78 0.17
CA GLN A 7 -0.35 20.44 -0.23
C GLN A 7 -1.77 20.19 0.26
N ALA A 8 -2.64 19.80 -0.65
CA ALA A 8 -3.99 19.36 -0.34
C ALA A 8 -4.00 17.93 0.24
N ARG A 9 -5.12 17.52 0.82
CA ARG A 9 -5.36 16.14 1.22
C ARG A 9 -5.44 15.21 0.01
N SER A 10 -5.35 13.92 0.25
CA SER A 10 -5.50 12.89 -0.80
C SER A 10 -6.98 12.70 -1.21
N SER A 11 -7.20 12.00 -2.32
CA SER A 11 -8.51 11.50 -2.77
C SER A 11 -9.55 12.59 -3.04
N GLY A 12 -9.13 13.76 -3.55
CA GLY A 12 -10.05 14.86 -3.88
C GLY A 12 -10.73 15.52 -2.68
N ARG A 13 -10.31 15.23 -1.44
CA ARG A 13 -10.97 15.75 -0.21
C ARG A 13 -10.64 17.20 0.11
N ALA A 14 -9.69 17.79 -0.58
CA ALA A 14 -9.32 19.19 -0.42
C ALA A 14 -8.63 19.73 -1.64
N ILE A 15 -8.65 21.04 -1.79
CA ILE A 15 -7.86 21.78 -2.77
C ILE A 15 -6.86 22.69 -2.04
N ALA A 16 -5.68 22.83 -2.61
CA ALA A 16 -4.72 23.85 -2.20
C ALA A 16 -4.95 25.13 -3.01
N VAL A 17 -5.02 26.25 -2.33
CA VAL A 17 -5.22 27.58 -2.94
C VAL A 17 -4.02 28.44 -2.60
N VAL A 18 -3.51 29.18 -3.60
CA VAL A 18 -2.42 30.14 -3.41
C VAL A 18 -2.78 31.45 -4.08
N ASP A 19 -2.78 32.53 -3.30
CA ASP A 19 -2.89 33.89 -3.80
C ASP A 19 -1.48 34.50 -3.89
N LEU A 20 -1.15 34.99 -5.07
CA LEU A 20 0.13 35.66 -5.32
C LEU A 20 -0.16 37.10 -5.76
N PRO A 21 0.32 38.12 -5.02
CA PRO A 21 0.25 39.51 -5.50
C PRO A 21 1.24 39.68 -6.68
N LEU A 22 0.71 40.18 -7.79
CA LEU A 22 1.53 40.43 -9.00
C LEU A 22 1.59 41.95 -9.25
N ASP A 23 2.71 42.44 -9.77
CA ASP A 23 2.84 43.79 -10.30
C ASP A 23 2.23 43.90 -11.71
N ALA A 24 2.24 45.10 -12.28
CA ALA A 24 1.70 45.38 -13.62
C ALA A 24 2.41 44.62 -14.74
N ARG A 25 3.58 44.03 -14.49
CA ARG A 25 4.35 43.20 -15.42
C ARG A 25 4.14 41.70 -15.20
N GLY A 26 3.28 41.31 -14.25
CA GLY A 26 3.03 39.93 -13.90
C GLY A 26 4.13 39.27 -13.01
N VAL A 27 4.99 40.08 -12.40
CA VAL A 27 6.03 39.60 -11.49
C VAL A 27 5.49 39.58 -10.05
N VAL A 28 5.82 38.55 -9.26
CA VAL A 28 5.41 38.45 -7.85
C VAL A 28 5.95 39.63 -7.08
N ALA A 29 5.03 40.49 -6.58
CA ALA A 29 5.33 41.79 -5.95
C ALA A 29 5.24 41.74 -4.42
N GLY A 30 5.01 40.58 -3.81
CA GLY A 30 4.88 40.49 -2.36
C GLY A 30 4.81 39.05 -1.88
N LYS A 31 4.54 38.90 -0.58
CA LYS A 31 4.42 37.59 0.07
C LYS A 31 3.11 36.92 -0.33
N GLY A 32 3.20 35.75 -0.95
CA GLY A 32 2.03 34.90 -1.25
C GLY A 32 1.35 34.38 0.02
N ARG A 33 0.06 34.08 -0.10
CA ARG A 33 -0.75 33.44 0.94
C ARG A 33 -1.24 32.11 0.42
N GLY A 34 -0.98 31.02 1.17
CA GLY A 34 -1.47 29.68 0.85
C GLY A 34 -2.37 29.14 1.95
N TRP A 35 -3.43 28.41 1.56
CA TRP A 35 -4.27 27.66 2.49
C TRP A 35 -4.84 26.41 1.82
N VAL A 36 -5.42 25.52 2.62
CA VAL A 36 -6.12 24.33 2.15
C VAL A 36 -7.59 24.47 2.46
N ARG A 37 -8.44 24.29 1.44
CA ARG A 37 -9.89 24.24 1.56
C ARG A 37 -10.36 22.79 1.47
N ASN A 38 -11.04 22.28 2.48
CA ASN A 38 -11.68 20.98 2.44
C ASN A 38 -12.86 21.02 1.45
N ILE A 39 -13.02 19.92 0.73
CA ILE A 39 -14.18 19.65 -0.12
C ILE A 39 -15.08 18.69 0.65
N ASP A 40 -16.28 19.18 0.95
CA ASP A 40 -17.31 18.45 1.67
C ASP A 40 -18.50 18.26 0.73
N SER A 41 -18.78 16.98 0.40
CA SER A 41 -19.88 16.63 -0.50
C SER A 41 -21.26 17.07 -0.01
N ASP A 42 -21.43 17.22 1.31
CA ASP A 42 -22.70 17.65 1.90
C ASP A 42 -22.94 19.16 1.72
N SER A 43 -21.86 19.92 1.57
CA SER A 43 -21.92 21.39 1.43
C SER A 43 -21.65 21.89 0.00
N ILE A 44 -21.09 21.07 -0.87
CA ILE A 44 -20.74 21.43 -2.24
C ILE A 44 -21.45 20.47 -3.20
N PRO A 45 -22.49 20.91 -3.91
CA PRO A 45 -23.20 20.06 -4.87
C PRO A 45 -22.26 19.62 -5.99
N ALA A 46 -22.46 18.37 -6.45
CA ALA A 46 -21.74 17.87 -7.60
C ALA A 46 -22.10 18.67 -8.87
N GLU A 47 -21.10 18.98 -9.68
CA GLU A 47 -21.31 19.56 -10.98
C GLU A 47 -22.05 18.54 -11.89
N ALA A 48 -23.11 18.99 -12.60
CA ALA A 48 -24.07 18.10 -13.24
C ALA A 48 -23.46 17.23 -14.36
N ASP A 49 -22.60 17.82 -15.19
CA ASP A 49 -21.97 17.11 -16.30
C ASP A 49 -20.93 16.09 -15.81
N ILE A 50 -20.18 16.44 -14.77
CA ILE A 50 -19.24 15.52 -14.14
C ILE A 50 -19.99 14.39 -13.45
N ALA A 51 -21.09 14.69 -12.74
CA ALA A 51 -21.91 13.67 -12.12
C ALA A 51 -22.52 12.69 -13.16
N ALA A 52 -22.94 13.19 -14.32
CA ALA A 52 -23.41 12.34 -15.42
C ALA A 52 -22.29 11.43 -15.94
N LEU A 53 -21.13 11.98 -16.22
CA LEU A 53 -19.96 11.21 -16.66
C LEU A 53 -19.58 10.08 -15.68
N VAL A 54 -19.57 10.39 -14.38
CA VAL A 54 -19.27 9.39 -13.33
C VAL A 54 -20.34 8.30 -13.29
N ARG A 55 -21.64 8.67 -13.39
CA ARG A 55 -22.73 7.68 -13.44
C ARG A 55 -22.58 6.72 -14.61
N ASP A 56 -22.32 7.25 -15.81
CA ASP A 56 -22.21 6.45 -17.02
C ASP A 56 -20.99 5.52 -16.96
N ALA A 57 -19.84 6.02 -16.49
CA ALA A 57 -18.65 5.23 -16.27
C ALA A 57 -18.89 4.10 -15.24
N THR A 58 -19.56 4.43 -14.12
CA THR A 58 -19.88 3.44 -13.09
C THR A 58 -20.85 2.38 -13.62
N ALA A 59 -21.88 2.79 -14.37
CA ALA A 59 -22.84 1.87 -14.96
C ALA A 59 -22.17 0.89 -15.95
N SER A 60 -21.19 1.35 -16.71
CA SER A 60 -20.47 0.52 -17.70
C SER A 60 -19.69 -0.64 -17.08
N VAL A 61 -19.26 -0.53 -15.83
CA VAL A 61 -18.47 -1.54 -15.11
C VAL A 61 -19.26 -2.25 -14.00
N ALA A 62 -20.51 -1.85 -13.76
CA ALA A 62 -21.31 -2.29 -12.61
C ALA A 62 -21.43 -3.82 -12.48
N SER A 63 -21.60 -4.53 -13.59
CA SER A 63 -21.72 -6.00 -13.58
C SER A 63 -20.47 -6.68 -13.05
N ARG A 64 -19.30 -6.12 -13.34
CA ARG A 64 -18.02 -6.65 -12.89
C ARG A 64 -17.69 -6.23 -11.45
N VAL A 65 -17.83 -4.95 -11.12
CA VAL A 65 -17.46 -4.45 -9.80
C VAL A 65 -18.38 -4.98 -8.69
N ASN A 66 -19.66 -5.23 -9.01
CA ASN A 66 -20.62 -5.77 -8.06
C ASN A 66 -20.64 -7.30 -8.00
N GLN A 67 -19.77 -7.99 -8.76
CA GLN A 67 -19.68 -9.46 -8.70
C GLN A 67 -19.29 -9.90 -7.29
N PRO A 68 -20.14 -10.72 -6.60
CA PRO A 68 -19.79 -11.24 -5.29
C PRO A 68 -18.69 -12.29 -5.39
N ILE A 69 -17.69 -12.19 -4.53
CA ILE A 69 -16.52 -13.09 -4.48
C ILE A 69 -16.54 -13.93 -3.21
N ALA A 70 -16.87 -13.32 -2.05
CA ALA A 70 -16.82 -13.98 -0.75
C ALA A 70 -17.78 -13.32 0.24
N GLN A 71 -17.89 -13.94 1.42
CA GLN A 71 -18.57 -13.37 2.60
C GLN A 71 -17.53 -13.19 3.73
N LEU A 72 -17.48 -12.00 4.29
CA LEU A 72 -16.61 -11.67 5.40
C LEU A 72 -17.46 -11.44 6.66
N ARG A 73 -17.14 -12.16 7.75
CA ARG A 73 -17.89 -12.06 9.02
C ARG A 73 -17.60 -10.76 9.76
N GLU A 74 -16.34 -10.34 9.77
CA GLU A 74 -15.84 -9.17 10.48
C GLU A 74 -14.98 -8.32 9.55
N PRO A 75 -14.96 -6.98 9.69
CA PRO A 75 -14.16 -6.13 8.84
C PRO A 75 -12.65 -6.34 9.10
N MET A 76 -11.84 -6.19 8.06
CA MET A 76 -10.38 -6.18 8.16
C MET A 76 -9.87 -4.78 7.91
N PHE A 77 -9.29 -4.17 8.94
CA PHE A 77 -8.77 -2.81 8.91
C PHE A 77 -7.26 -2.78 8.70
N ARG A 78 -6.78 -1.74 8.02
CA ARG A 78 -5.35 -1.41 7.90
C ARG A 78 -4.91 -0.61 9.12
N ARG A 79 -4.86 -1.25 10.28
CA ARG A 79 -4.49 -0.61 11.55
C ARG A 79 -3.33 -1.35 12.19
N GLY A 80 -2.38 -0.54 12.72
CA GLY A 80 -1.17 -1.09 13.32
C GLY A 80 -0.08 -1.36 12.29
N GLU A 81 0.94 -2.01 12.74
CA GLU A 81 2.13 -2.35 11.96
C GLU A 81 1.91 -3.62 11.15
N GLU A 82 1.28 -4.62 11.78
CA GLU A 82 0.76 -5.82 11.15
C GLU A 82 -0.76 -5.88 11.29
N TYR A 83 -1.44 -6.36 10.27
CA TYR A 83 -2.88 -6.52 10.26
C TYR A 83 -3.35 -7.66 9.33
N ALA A 84 -4.51 -8.25 9.70
CA ALA A 84 -5.04 -9.46 9.05
C ALA A 84 -5.21 -9.32 7.53
N LEU A 85 -5.63 -8.15 7.04
CA LEU A 85 -5.80 -7.92 5.60
C LEU A 85 -4.46 -8.02 4.85
N GLY A 86 -3.38 -7.52 5.42
CA GLY A 86 -2.05 -7.61 4.82
C GLY A 86 -1.56 -9.04 4.73
N HIS A 87 -1.76 -9.83 5.79
CA HIS A 87 -1.43 -11.27 5.79
C HIS A 87 -2.30 -12.04 4.79
N LEU A 88 -3.61 -11.76 4.72
CA LEU A 88 -4.51 -12.39 3.73
C LEU A 88 -4.00 -12.17 2.29
N ILE A 89 -3.56 -10.96 1.96
CA ILE A 89 -3.04 -10.65 0.63
C ILE A 89 -1.70 -11.38 0.40
N ALA A 90 -0.79 -11.35 1.37
CA ALA A 90 0.47 -12.07 1.28
C ALA A 90 0.25 -13.59 1.13
N ASP A 91 -0.69 -14.18 1.87
CA ASP A 91 -1.07 -15.60 1.74
C ASP A 91 -1.62 -15.91 0.34
N ALA A 92 -2.51 -15.04 -0.18
CA ALA A 92 -3.07 -15.20 -1.51
C ALA A 92 -1.99 -15.12 -2.60
N GLN A 93 -1.05 -14.18 -2.48
CA GLN A 93 0.09 -14.05 -3.41
C GLN A 93 0.99 -15.29 -3.34
N ARG A 94 1.32 -15.78 -2.13
CA ARG A 94 2.13 -16.97 -1.94
C ARG A 94 1.47 -18.19 -2.57
N ALA A 95 0.18 -18.37 -2.35
CA ALA A 95 -0.58 -19.49 -2.93
C ALA A 95 -0.64 -19.40 -4.46
N ALA A 96 -0.94 -18.23 -5.02
CA ALA A 96 -1.00 -18.00 -6.47
C ALA A 96 0.35 -18.24 -7.15
N GLY A 97 1.44 -17.84 -6.51
CA GLY A 97 2.82 -18.04 -7.02
C GLY A 97 3.40 -19.40 -6.71
N GLN A 98 2.73 -20.25 -5.92
CA GLN A 98 3.25 -21.56 -5.46
C GLN A 98 4.66 -21.42 -4.87
N ALA A 99 4.83 -20.48 -3.94
CA ALA A 99 6.13 -20.13 -3.39
C ALA A 99 6.26 -20.51 -1.90
N ASP A 100 7.50 -20.55 -1.43
CA ASP A 100 7.80 -20.78 -0.01
C ASP A 100 7.45 -19.55 0.82
N VAL A 101 7.69 -18.34 0.26
CA VAL A 101 7.52 -17.06 0.93
C VAL A 101 6.86 -16.05 -0.01
N SER A 102 6.06 -15.15 0.54
CA SER A 102 5.67 -13.94 -0.18
C SER A 102 5.82 -12.69 0.69
N VAL A 103 5.91 -11.54 0.03
CA VAL A 103 6.02 -10.23 0.68
C VAL A 103 5.07 -9.26 0.01
N MET A 104 4.27 -8.55 0.84
CA MET A 104 3.35 -7.50 0.41
C MET A 104 3.67 -6.20 1.15
N ASN A 105 3.90 -5.12 0.43
CA ASN A 105 4.15 -3.81 1.01
C ASN A 105 2.85 -3.13 1.46
N ASN A 106 2.88 -2.42 2.59
CA ASN A 106 1.73 -1.68 3.12
C ASN A 106 1.22 -0.60 2.16
N GLY A 107 2.11 0.03 1.40
CA GLY A 107 1.76 1.02 0.39
C GLY A 107 0.88 0.48 -0.73
N GLY A 108 0.97 -0.82 -1.02
CA GLY A 108 0.15 -1.52 -2.00
C GLY A 108 -1.29 -1.79 -1.55
N ILE A 109 -1.60 -1.66 -0.25
CA ILE A 109 -2.93 -1.90 0.32
C ILE A 109 -3.63 -0.56 0.54
N ARG A 110 -4.69 -0.26 -0.21
CA ARG A 110 -5.27 1.10 -0.31
C ARG A 110 -6.59 1.31 0.40
N ALA A 111 -7.34 0.27 0.70
CA ALA A 111 -8.63 0.32 1.37
C ALA A 111 -8.75 -0.73 2.46
N ASP A 112 -9.67 -0.53 3.40
CA ASP A 112 -10.10 -1.53 4.36
C ASP A 112 -11.13 -2.46 3.72
N LEU A 113 -11.23 -3.71 4.19
CA LEU A 113 -12.24 -4.65 3.74
C LEU A 113 -13.38 -4.69 4.74
N GLN A 114 -14.59 -4.33 4.31
CA GLN A 114 -15.78 -4.28 5.16
C GLN A 114 -16.39 -5.68 5.35
N ALA A 115 -17.08 -5.87 6.48
CA ALA A 115 -17.88 -7.07 6.71
C ALA A 115 -19.07 -7.15 5.72
N GLY A 116 -19.55 -8.36 5.46
CA GLY A 116 -20.64 -8.63 4.53
C GLY A 116 -20.15 -9.21 3.21
N THR A 117 -20.87 -8.93 2.13
CA THR A 117 -20.52 -9.41 0.79
C THR A 117 -19.29 -8.68 0.25
N VAL A 118 -18.22 -9.43 0.04
CA VAL A 118 -17.01 -8.94 -0.63
C VAL A 118 -17.20 -9.04 -2.13
N THR A 119 -17.11 -7.92 -2.82
CA THR A 119 -17.24 -7.87 -4.28
C THR A 119 -15.88 -7.73 -4.96
N TYR A 120 -15.83 -7.98 -6.28
CA TYR A 120 -14.63 -7.71 -7.09
C TYR A 120 -14.16 -6.25 -6.94
N GLY A 121 -15.11 -5.29 -6.94
CA GLY A 121 -14.81 -3.88 -6.75
C GLY A 121 -14.12 -3.59 -5.41
N ALA A 122 -14.61 -4.19 -4.32
CA ALA A 122 -13.99 -4.04 -3.00
C ALA A 122 -12.56 -4.57 -2.99
N LEU A 123 -12.29 -5.71 -3.63
CA LEU A 123 -10.91 -6.22 -3.77
C LEU A 123 -10.04 -5.34 -4.66
N PHE A 124 -10.61 -4.79 -5.75
CA PHE A 124 -9.90 -3.87 -6.61
C PHE A 124 -9.52 -2.57 -5.89
N GLU A 125 -10.38 -2.02 -5.03
CA GLU A 125 -10.07 -0.85 -4.20
C GLU A 125 -8.92 -1.09 -3.22
N ILE A 126 -8.77 -2.33 -2.73
CA ILE A 126 -7.68 -2.71 -1.84
C ILE A 126 -6.33 -2.70 -2.58
N ALA A 127 -6.26 -3.22 -3.81
CA ALA A 127 -5.03 -3.35 -4.59
C ALA A 127 -5.23 -2.86 -6.05
N PRO A 128 -5.42 -1.55 -6.29
CA PRO A 128 -5.87 -1.01 -7.57
C PRO A 128 -4.79 -0.83 -8.62
N PHE A 129 -3.56 -1.29 -8.37
CA PHE A 129 -2.41 -0.94 -9.22
C PHE A 129 -2.22 -1.85 -10.43
N GLY A 130 -2.92 -2.98 -10.51
CA GLY A 130 -2.73 -3.95 -11.59
C GLY A 130 -1.34 -4.57 -11.62
N ASN A 131 -0.67 -4.64 -10.47
CA ASN A 131 0.66 -5.23 -10.35
C ASN A 131 0.67 -6.70 -10.79
N VAL A 132 1.78 -7.10 -11.39
CA VAL A 132 2.04 -8.49 -11.77
C VAL A 132 2.89 -9.16 -10.70
N LEU A 133 2.57 -10.41 -10.37
CA LEU A 133 3.36 -11.20 -9.42
C LEU A 133 4.54 -11.85 -10.14
N TYR A 134 5.71 -11.71 -9.53
CA TYR A 134 6.93 -12.38 -9.94
C TYR A 134 7.32 -13.43 -8.91
N ARG A 135 7.64 -14.63 -9.39
CA ARG A 135 8.27 -15.66 -8.59
C ARG A 135 9.77 -15.67 -8.89
N VAL A 136 10.56 -15.44 -7.85
CA VAL A 136 12.02 -15.40 -7.93
C VAL A 136 12.62 -16.51 -7.08
N THR A 137 13.71 -17.08 -7.54
CA THR A 137 14.53 -18.02 -6.76
C THR A 137 15.63 -17.24 -6.08
N ALA A 138 15.76 -17.40 -4.77
CA ALA A 138 16.80 -16.74 -3.99
C ALA A 138 17.38 -17.70 -2.94
N ARG A 139 18.69 -17.61 -2.71
CA ARG A 139 19.33 -18.34 -1.60
C ARG A 139 18.92 -17.75 -0.26
N GLY A 140 18.94 -18.56 0.79
CA GLY A 140 18.55 -18.15 2.13
C GLY A 140 19.38 -16.99 2.68
N ASP A 141 20.67 -16.93 2.37
CA ASP A 141 21.52 -15.78 2.74
C ASP A 141 21.07 -14.48 2.08
N ALA A 142 20.67 -14.50 0.82
CA ALA A 142 20.12 -13.35 0.11
C ALA A 142 18.75 -12.95 0.67
N LEU A 143 17.89 -13.92 0.98
CA LEU A 143 16.60 -13.66 1.66
C LEU A 143 16.80 -13.03 3.05
N ARG A 144 17.77 -13.55 3.83
CA ARG A 144 18.12 -12.98 5.14
C ARG A 144 18.56 -11.53 5.01
N ALA A 145 19.43 -11.24 4.04
CA ALA A 145 19.89 -9.87 3.77
C ALA A 145 18.75 -8.95 3.31
N TYR A 146 17.80 -9.48 2.55
CA TYR A 146 16.60 -8.75 2.13
C TYR A 146 15.70 -8.44 3.33
N PHE A 147 15.39 -9.44 4.16
CA PHE A 147 14.57 -9.25 5.36
C PHE A 147 15.24 -8.34 6.40
N GLU A 148 16.56 -8.42 6.56
CA GLU A 148 17.29 -7.51 7.46
C GLU A 148 17.07 -6.04 7.09
N ARG A 149 17.00 -5.71 5.79
CA ARG A 149 16.80 -4.34 5.31
C ARG A 149 15.38 -3.81 5.52
N MET A 150 14.40 -4.68 5.75
CA MET A 150 13.00 -4.26 6.00
C MET A 150 12.83 -3.51 7.32
N TYR A 151 13.78 -3.63 8.25
CA TYR A 151 13.71 -3.01 9.56
C TYR A 151 14.85 -2.02 9.80
N ASP A 152 14.50 -0.74 9.92
CA ASP A 152 15.46 0.35 10.16
C ASP A 152 15.90 0.49 11.64
N GLY A 153 15.32 -0.31 12.55
CA GLY A 153 15.58 -0.30 13.99
C GLY A 153 14.75 0.70 14.78
N GLN A 154 13.90 1.49 14.13
CA GLN A 154 13.06 2.51 14.78
C GLN A 154 11.56 2.27 14.55
N ARG A 155 11.20 1.80 13.38
CA ARG A 155 9.81 1.57 12.98
C ARG A 155 9.65 0.14 12.52
N ALA A 156 8.50 -0.46 12.83
CA ALA A 156 8.18 -1.77 12.31
C ALA A 156 8.21 -1.80 10.78
N PRO A 157 8.56 -2.95 10.21
CA PRO A 157 8.55 -3.15 8.77
C PRO A 157 7.18 -2.79 8.16
N ARG A 158 7.20 -2.05 7.07
CA ARG A 158 5.97 -1.66 6.35
C ARG A 158 5.58 -2.71 5.32
N VAL A 159 5.70 -3.97 5.70
CA VAL A 159 5.42 -5.13 4.86
C VAL A 159 4.70 -6.21 5.64
N HIS A 160 3.98 -7.06 4.94
CA HIS A 160 3.44 -8.31 5.44
C HIS A 160 4.12 -9.47 4.73
N VAL A 161 4.48 -10.50 5.48
CA VAL A 161 5.10 -11.72 4.94
C VAL A 161 4.14 -12.89 5.09
N SER A 162 4.29 -13.88 4.22
CA SER A 162 3.61 -15.16 4.30
C SER A 162 4.59 -16.32 4.10
N GLY A 163 4.35 -17.43 4.78
CA GLY A 163 5.19 -18.63 4.73
C GLY A 163 6.38 -18.62 5.69
N ILE A 164 6.73 -17.46 6.25
CA ILE A 164 7.86 -17.29 7.16
C ILE A 164 7.50 -16.33 8.30
N THR A 165 8.02 -16.59 9.49
CA THR A 165 7.97 -15.68 10.65
C THR A 165 9.34 -15.04 10.83
N LEU A 166 9.36 -13.71 10.91
CA LEU A 166 10.56 -12.91 11.08
C LEU A 166 10.57 -12.26 12.46
N THR A 167 11.72 -12.24 13.11
CA THR A 167 11.90 -11.61 14.42
C THR A 167 13.09 -10.67 14.35
N TRP A 168 12.88 -9.40 14.72
CA TRP A 168 13.94 -8.39 14.77
C TRP A 168 14.18 -7.92 16.21
N ASP A 169 15.43 -7.55 16.49
CA ASP A 169 15.85 -6.90 17.71
C ASP A 169 16.40 -5.52 17.38
N GLY A 170 15.62 -4.48 17.70
CA GLY A 170 15.98 -3.08 17.42
C GLY A 170 17.18 -2.55 18.20
N ALA A 171 17.55 -3.23 19.30
CA ALA A 171 18.74 -2.87 20.08
C ALA A 171 20.07 -3.26 19.37
N LYS A 172 19.99 -4.13 18.38
CA LYS A 172 21.17 -4.57 17.63
C LYS A 172 21.59 -3.58 16.55
N PRO A 173 22.87 -3.57 16.17
CA PRO A 173 23.37 -2.75 15.07
C PRO A 173 22.68 -3.11 13.75
N ALA A 174 22.65 -2.18 12.80
CA ALA A 174 22.22 -2.43 11.43
C ALA A 174 23.01 -3.61 10.82
N GLY A 175 22.31 -4.50 10.11
CA GLY A 175 22.87 -5.73 9.56
C GLY A 175 22.87 -6.92 10.51
N GLN A 176 22.41 -6.75 11.77
CA GLN A 176 22.31 -7.81 12.77
C GLN A 176 20.96 -7.84 13.50
N ARG A 177 19.98 -7.10 13.02
CA ARG A 177 18.67 -6.94 13.68
C ARG A 177 17.75 -8.13 13.45
N LEU A 178 17.83 -8.82 12.33
CA LEU A 178 17.06 -10.05 12.09
C LEU A 178 17.62 -11.18 12.92
N VAL A 179 17.01 -11.43 14.07
CA VAL A 179 17.44 -12.48 15.03
C VAL A 179 16.74 -13.81 14.84
N GLY A 180 15.67 -13.86 14.04
CA GLY A 180 14.95 -15.07 13.74
C GLY A 180 14.27 -15.02 12.37
N ALA A 181 14.34 -16.13 11.64
CA ALA A 181 13.58 -16.38 10.42
C ALA A 181 13.22 -17.85 10.38
N ARG A 182 11.91 -18.18 10.50
CA ARG A 182 11.42 -19.55 10.63
C ARG A 182 10.17 -19.78 9.80
N PHE A 183 10.09 -20.91 9.14
CA PHE A 183 8.88 -21.37 8.46
C PHE A 183 7.82 -21.86 9.47
N ALA A 184 6.58 -22.10 9.01
CA ALA A 184 5.44 -22.42 9.85
C ALA A 184 5.65 -23.67 10.74
N GLU A 185 6.38 -24.67 10.24
CA GLU A 185 6.77 -25.89 10.98
C GLU A 185 7.94 -25.68 11.97
N GLY A 186 8.40 -24.44 12.14
CA GLY A 186 9.51 -24.10 13.02
C GLY A 186 10.90 -24.27 12.41
N THR A 187 11.01 -24.77 11.19
CA THR A 187 12.28 -24.93 10.48
C THR A 187 12.93 -23.56 10.25
N PRO A 188 14.19 -23.34 10.65
CA PRO A 188 14.88 -22.09 10.42
C PRO A 188 15.19 -21.90 8.92
N LEU A 189 15.28 -20.64 8.48
CA LEU A 189 15.81 -20.27 7.17
C LEU A 189 17.27 -20.77 7.06
N ASP A 190 17.52 -21.65 6.10
CA ASP A 190 18.86 -22.19 5.80
C ASP A 190 19.53 -21.30 4.74
N ASP A 191 20.64 -20.67 5.09
CA ASP A 191 21.35 -19.72 4.24
C ASP A 191 21.90 -20.35 2.95
N ALA A 192 22.13 -21.67 2.93
CA ALA A 192 22.66 -22.37 1.76
C ALA A 192 21.58 -22.88 0.79
N LYS A 193 20.33 -22.99 1.25
CA LYS A 193 19.21 -23.52 0.48
C LYS A 193 18.60 -22.45 -0.42
N GLU A 194 18.07 -22.86 -1.57
CA GLU A 194 17.25 -22.01 -2.45
C GLU A 194 15.79 -22.09 -2.07
N TYR A 195 15.12 -20.93 -2.17
CA TYR A 195 13.70 -20.74 -1.87
C TYR A 195 13.02 -19.97 -3.00
N GLN A 196 11.73 -20.25 -3.18
CA GLN A 196 10.87 -19.49 -4.07
C GLN A 196 10.19 -18.37 -3.29
N MET A 197 10.38 -17.13 -3.73
CA MET A 197 9.70 -15.95 -3.16
C MET A 197 8.80 -15.32 -4.22
N VAL A 198 7.60 -14.89 -3.80
CA VAL A 198 6.68 -14.11 -4.63
C VAL A 198 6.57 -12.68 -4.10
N LEU A 199 6.65 -11.73 -5.01
CA LEU A 199 6.45 -10.30 -4.76
C LEU A 199 5.90 -9.62 -6.01
N SER A 200 5.39 -8.39 -5.85
CA SER A 200 4.93 -7.60 -7.00
C SER A 200 6.08 -7.06 -7.84
N ASP A 201 5.80 -6.76 -9.11
CA ASP A 201 6.72 -6.05 -10.01
C ASP A 201 7.19 -4.71 -9.42
N PHE A 202 6.31 -4.00 -8.70
CA PHE A 202 6.65 -2.77 -7.99
C PHE A 202 7.79 -3.01 -6.97
N MET A 203 7.66 -4.03 -6.13
CA MET A 203 8.70 -4.36 -5.14
C MET A 203 9.96 -4.92 -5.78
N LEU A 204 9.83 -5.74 -6.82
CA LEU A 204 10.97 -6.30 -7.55
C LEU A 204 11.85 -5.20 -8.18
N ASN A 205 11.22 -4.12 -8.63
CA ASN A 205 11.92 -2.95 -9.21
C ASN A 205 12.40 -1.93 -8.15
N GLY A 206 12.40 -2.29 -6.87
CA GLY A 206 12.90 -1.46 -5.77
C GLY A 206 11.88 -0.47 -5.20
N GLY A 207 10.58 -0.68 -5.43
CA GLY A 207 9.53 0.11 -4.79
C GLY A 207 9.51 -0.09 -3.27
N ASP A 208 9.38 1.01 -2.54
CA ASP A 208 9.45 1.11 -1.07
C ASP A 208 10.83 0.76 -0.46
N GLY A 209 11.90 0.72 -1.27
CA GLY A 209 13.31 0.54 -0.85
C GLY A 209 13.86 -0.84 -1.10
#